data_76bc09b5dec2ffe2181922fbb1a1d3f7
#
_entry.id   76bc09b5dec2ffe2181922fbb1a1d3f7
#
_cell.length_a   1.000
_cell.length_b   1.000
_cell.length_c   1.000
_cell.angle_alpha   90.00
_cell.angle_beta   90.00
_cell.angle_gamma   90.00
#
_symmetry.space_group_name_H-M   'P 1'
#
loop_
_entity.id
_entity.type
_entity.pdbx_description
1 polymer ?
#
loop_
_entity_poly.entity_id
_entity_poly.type
_entity_poly.pdbx_seq_one_letter_code
_entity_poly.pdbx_strand_id
1 'polypeptide(L)' 'MIKYEFPCYPGDEVWYIEKYNGNPLFYGKDTVQMVGFTTRSVQIKLRGHQSFGKTHTWNKTVFATKEECLAAFDKMKETK' A
#
# COMPACT_ATOMS: atom_id res chain seq x y z
N MET A 1 -19.90 -19.03 3.32
CA MET A 1 -18.44 -19.16 3.26
C MET A 1 -17.83 -17.87 2.73
N ILE A 2 -16.93 -17.29 3.50
CA ILE A 2 -16.27 -16.06 3.08
C ILE A 2 -15.13 -16.40 2.12
N LYS A 3 -15.21 -15.83 0.93
CA LYS A 3 -14.16 -15.98 -0.05
C LYS A 3 -13.26 -14.76 -0.04
N TYR A 4 -11.99 -14.99 0.20
CA TYR A 4 -11.01 -13.91 0.14
C TYR A 4 -10.39 -13.87 -1.25
N GLU A 5 -10.48 -12.73 -1.89
CA GLU A 5 -9.79 -12.50 -3.15
C GLU A 5 -8.54 -11.69 -2.89
N PHE A 6 -7.41 -12.20 -3.35
CA PHE A 6 -6.16 -11.48 -3.21
C PHE A 6 -6.10 -10.36 -4.25
N PRO A 7 -5.94 -9.09 -3.80
CA PRO A 7 -5.84 -7.99 -4.75
C PRO A 7 -4.54 -8.00 -5.53
N CYS A 8 -3.55 -8.70 -5.00
CA CYS A 8 -2.25 -8.86 -5.64
C CYS A 8 -1.57 -10.09 -5.07
N TYR A 9 -0.47 -10.49 -5.68
CA TYR A 9 0.29 -11.66 -5.28
C TYR A 9 1.75 -11.31 -5.08
N PRO A 10 2.50 -12.09 -4.29
CA PRO A 10 3.94 -11.89 -4.20
C PRO A 10 4.57 -11.88 -5.59
N GLY A 11 5.40 -10.90 -5.85
CA GLY A 11 6.01 -10.68 -7.15
C GLY A 11 5.34 -9.62 -8.01
N ASP A 12 4.12 -9.23 -7.66
CA ASP A 12 3.42 -8.17 -8.39
C ASP A 12 4.02 -6.81 -8.06
N GLU A 13 3.97 -5.91 -9.03
CA GLU A 13 4.39 -4.53 -8.82
C GLU A 13 3.20 -3.70 -8.36
N VAL A 14 3.42 -2.90 -7.34
CA VAL A 14 2.40 -2.01 -6.78
C VAL A 14 3.01 -0.64 -6.50
N TRP A 15 2.16 0.33 -6.22
CA TRP A 15 2.59 1.69 -5.88
C TRP A 15 2.25 1.95 -4.42
N TYR A 16 3.16 2.58 -3.69
CA TYR A 16 2.99 2.83 -2.27
C TYR A 16 3.21 4.30 -1.94
N ILE A 17 2.66 4.72 -0.81
CA ILE A 17 2.84 6.07 -0.28
C ILE A 17 3.53 5.95 1.06
N GLU A 18 4.63 6.65 1.23
CA GLU A 18 5.31 6.74 2.51
C GLU A 18 4.84 7.97 3.25
N LYS A 19 4.52 7.81 4.52
CA LYS A 19 3.97 8.88 5.35
C LYS A 19 4.89 9.12 6.54
N TYR A 20 4.90 10.38 6.98
CA TYR A 20 5.64 10.76 8.18
C TYR A 20 4.76 11.72 8.98
N ASN A 21 4.51 11.35 10.27
CA ASN A 21 3.63 12.12 11.15
C ASN A 21 2.25 12.37 10.53
N GLY A 22 1.73 11.37 9.82
CA GLY A 22 0.42 11.48 9.20
C GLY A 22 0.39 12.23 7.87
N ASN A 23 1.52 12.78 7.45
CA ASN A 23 1.61 13.52 6.19
C ASN A 23 2.28 12.69 5.10
N PRO A 24 1.80 12.75 3.87
CA PRO A 24 2.45 12.03 2.78
C PRO A 24 3.81 12.63 2.49
N LEU A 25 4.82 11.78 2.41
CA LEU A 25 6.20 12.19 2.19
C LEU A 25 6.61 12.00 0.73
N PHE A 26 6.41 10.80 0.22
CA PHE A 26 6.70 10.48 -1.18
C PHE A 26 5.93 9.22 -1.57
N TYR A 27 5.93 8.95 -2.86
CA TYR A 27 5.37 7.71 -3.38
C TYR A 27 6.39 7.02 -4.28
N GLY A 28 6.19 5.73 -4.50
CA GLY A 28 7.09 4.97 -5.33
C GLY A 28 6.49 3.65 -5.74
N LYS A 29 7.25 2.89 -6.53
CA LYS A 29 6.86 1.57 -6.99
C LYS A 29 7.73 0.52 -6.30
N ASP A 30 7.11 -0.60 -5.93
CA ASP A 30 7.83 -1.68 -5.28
C ASP A 30 7.15 -3.00 -5.61
N THR A 31 7.78 -4.08 -5.19
CA THR A 31 7.29 -5.44 -5.45
C THR A 31 6.68 -6.02 -4.18
N VAL A 32 5.55 -6.68 -4.33
CA VAL A 32 4.88 -7.33 -3.21
C VAL A 32 5.72 -8.51 -2.74
N GLN A 33 6.00 -8.56 -1.45
CA GLN A 33 6.68 -9.69 -0.84
C GLN A 33 5.68 -10.65 -0.20
N MET A 34 4.69 -10.11 0.48
CA MET A 34 3.73 -10.91 1.21
C MET A 34 2.38 -10.21 1.26
N VAL A 35 1.31 -10.99 1.19
CA VAL A 35 -0.07 -10.49 1.33
C VAL A 35 -0.67 -11.18 2.54
N GLY A 36 -1.24 -10.39 3.43
CA GLY A 36 -1.90 -10.91 4.61
C GLY A 36 -3.28 -10.31 4.78
N PHE A 37 -4.11 -10.98 5.56
CA PHE A 37 -5.45 -10.51 5.82
C PHE A 37 -5.65 -10.31 7.31
N THR A 38 -6.35 -9.23 7.65
CA THR A 38 -6.87 -9.03 8.99
C THR A 38 -8.38 -9.07 8.92
N THR A 39 -9.04 -8.92 10.06
CA THR A 39 -10.50 -8.89 10.09
C THR A 39 -11.09 -7.70 9.34
N ARG A 40 -10.29 -6.68 9.07
CA ARG A 40 -10.79 -5.42 8.50
C ARG A 40 -10.06 -4.97 7.24
N SER A 41 -8.94 -5.55 6.93
CA SER A 41 -8.14 -5.03 5.83
C SER A 41 -7.19 -6.05 5.25
N VAL A 42 -6.65 -5.73 4.10
CA VAL A 42 -5.59 -6.50 3.46
C VAL A 42 -4.28 -5.75 3.71
N GLN A 43 -3.29 -6.46 4.23
CA GLN A 43 -1.99 -5.91 4.55
C GLN A 43 -0.97 -6.40 3.53
N ILE A 44 -0.18 -5.47 3.01
CA ILE A 44 0.81 -5.77 1.98
C ILE A 44 2.19 -5.45 2.52
N LYS A 45 3.09 -6.42 2.44
CA LYS A 45 4.49 -6.21 2.78
C LYS A 45 5.28 -6.09 1.49
N LEU A 46 6.08 -5.03 1.38
CA LEU A 46 6.85 -4.74 0.18
C LEU A 46 8.28 -5.24 0.31
N ARG A 47 8.79 -5.75 -0.79
CA ARG A 47 10.09 -6.41 -0.81
C ARG A 47 11.26 -5.46 -0.61
N GLY A 48 11.24 -4.33 -1.32
CA GLY A 48 12.33 -3.37 -1.29
C GLY A 48 12.20 -2.33 -0.21
N HIS A 49 11.11 -2.36 0.54
CA HIS A 49 10.83 -1.33 1.51
C HIS A 49 11.62 -1.58 2.79
N GLN A 50 12.38 -0.59 3.20
CA GLN A 50 13.27 -0.74 4.35
C GLN A 50 12.64 -0.46 5.70
N SER A 51 11.36 -0.27 5.74
CA SER A 51 10.67 -0.03 7.00
C SER A 51 10.46 -1.37 7.70
N PHE A 52 11.28 -1.66 8.61
CA PHE A 52 11.35 -2.90 9.35
C PHE A 52 9.99 -3.32 9.91
N GLY A 53 9.43 -4.38 9.32
CA GLY A 53 8.17 -4.93 9.78
C GLY A 53 6.94 -4.12 9.47
N LYS A 54 7.07 -2.99 8.79
CA LYS A 54 5.91 -2.20 8.39
C LYS A 54 5.17 -2.85 7.24
N THR A 55 3.85 -2.84 7.35
CA THR A 55 2.99 -3.27 6.28
C THR A 55 2.17 -2.09 5.79
N HIS A 56 1.75 -2.15 4.53
CA HIS A 56 0.86 -1.16 3.96
C HIS A 56 -0.53 -1.73 3.85
N THR A 57 -1.53 -0.90 4.10
CA THR A 57 -2.93 -1.31 3.96
C THR A 57 -3.36 -1.09 2.52
N TRP A 58 -3.95 -2.13 1.92
CA TRP A 58 -4.40 -2.08 0.54
C TRP A 58 -5.43 -0.96 0.35
N ASN A 59 -5.26 -0.20 -0.72
CA ASN A 59 -6.10 0.95 -1.07
C ASN A 59 -6.04 2.12 -0.08
N LYS A 60 -5.09 2.09 0.85
CA LYS A 60 -4.84 3.24 1.72
C LYS A 60 -3.46 3.81 1.50
N THR A 61 -2.45 2.97 1.57
CA THR A 61 -1.07 3.40 1.34
C THR A 61 -0.38 2.58 0.27
N VAL A 62 -1.06 1.60 -0.33
CA VAL A 62 -0.55 0.82 -1.44
C VAL A 62 -1.67 0.61 -2.46
N PHE A 63 -1.32 0.73 -3.75
CA PHE A 63 -2.30 0.74 -4.83
C PHE A 63 -1.81 -0.07 -6.01
N ALA A 64 -2.75 -0.55 -6.82
CA ALA A 64 -2.43 -1.35 -7.98
C ALA A 64 -1.85 -0.53 -9.13
N THR A 65 -2.28 0.72 -9.27
CA THR A 65 -1.87 1.58 -10.37
C THR A 65 -1.28 2.89 -9.87
N LYS A 66 -0.48 3.52 -10.73
CA LYS A 66 0.11 4.82 -10.43
C LYS A 66 -0.97 5.89 -10.28
N GLU A 67 -2.00 5.86 -11.13
CA GLU A 67 -3.06 6.84 -11.09
C GLU A 67 -3.80 6.83 -9.75
N GLU A 68 -4.11 5.64 -9.25
CA GLU A 68 -4.75 5.51 -7.94
C GLU A 68 -3.86 6.03 -6.83
N CYS A 69 -2.57 5.72 -6.93
CA CYS A 69 -1.59 6.17 -5.93
C CYS A 69 -1.48 7.69 -5.92
N LEU A 70 -1.38 8.30 -7.10
CA LEU A 70 -1.27 9.75 -7.20
C LEU A 70 -2.53 10.45 -6.71
N ALA A 71 -3.70 9.91 -7.03
CA ALA A 71 -4.96 10.48 -6.56
C ALA A 71 -5.02 10.48 -5.03
N ALA A 72 -4.62 9.37 -4.42
CA ALA A 72 -4.60 9.27 -2.97
C ALA A 72 -3.55 10.18 -2.35
N PHE A 73 -2.39 10.27 -2.98
CA PHE A 73 -1.31 11.14 -2.52
C PHE A 73 -1.74 12.60 -2.49
N ASP A 74 -2.36 13.06 -3.58
CA ASP A 74 -2.86 14.43 -3.67
C ASP A 74 -3.95 14.69 -2.65
N LYS A 75 -4.83 13.73 -2.45
CA LYS A 75 -5.91 13.86 -1.47
C LYS A 75 -5.35 13.98 -0.05
N MET A 76 -4.31 13.22 0.26
CA MET A 76 -3.66 13.32 1.56
C MET A 76 -3.01 14.66 1.79
N LYS A 77 -2.47 15.26 0.72
CA LYS A 77 -1.85 16.58 0.81
C LYS A 77 -2.88 17.67 1.05
N GLU A 78 -4.09 17.49 0.54
CA GLU A 78 -5.16 18.46 0.69
C GLU A 78 -5.81 18.43 2.08
N THR A 79 -5.77 17.28 2.74
CA THR A 79 -6.42 17.11 4.06
C THR A 79 -5.44 17.36 5.19
N LYS A 80 -4.97 18.54 5.29
CA LYS A 80 -4.15 18.91 6.44
C LYS A 80 -5.01 19.35 7.59
#